data_e9abc1485920f144c64a7a3a1bb351d4
#
_entry.id   e9abc1485920f144c64a7a3a1bb351d4
#
_cell.length_a   1.000
_cell.length_b   1.000
_cell.length_c   1.000
_cell.angle_alpha   90.00
_cell.angle_beta   90.00
_cell.angle_gamma   90.00
#
_symmetry.space_group_name_H-M   'P 1'
#
loop_
_entity.id
_entity.type
_entity.pdbx_description
1 polymer ?
#
loop_
_entity_poly.entity_id
_entity_poly.type
_entity_poly.pdbx_seq_one_letter_code
_entity_poly.pdbx_strand_id
1 'polypeptide(L)'
;MEAFAVIPVLDLRHGRVVRARAGQRQSYAPIETPLAKGSEPATIARALLAACPGPTLYVADLDAIMDGRAPDLPALERIARACPGVGLWVDAGFSDAAGLEAFLDSGLGRPVIGSESQRDARLVARLGQQMVLSLDSRGSERLGPAALHADARHWPDDVIAM
;
A
#
# COMPACT_ATOMS: atom_id res chain seq x y z
N MET A 1 -20.23 19.13 3.20
CA MET A 1 -19.41 18.46 4.27
C MET A 1 -18.82 17.23 3.65
N GLU A 2 -17.53 17.21 3.43
CA GLU A 2 -16.86 16.01 2.92
C GLU A 2 -17.01 14.90 3.95
N ALA A 3 -17.47 13.73 3.49
CA ALA A 3 -17.65 12.59 4.37
C ALA A 3 -16.27 12.04 4.74
N PHE A 4 -16.00 11.91 6.03
CA PHE A 4 -14.80 11.23 6.54
C PHE A 4 -14.85 9.76 6.11
N ALA A 5 -13.80 9.28 5.47
CA ALA A 5 -13.67 7.90 5.04
C ALA A 5 -12.52 7.22 5.78
N VAL A 6 -12.74 5.98 6.23
CA VAL A 6 -11.69 5.12 6.80
C VAL A 6 -11.22 4.15 5.71
N ILE A 7 -9.92 4.08 5.50
CA ILE A 7 -9.30 3.12 4.58
C ILE A 7 -8.70 1.99 5.43
N PRO A 8 -9.26 0.77 5.36
CA PRO A 8 -8.66 -0.37 6.04
C PRO A 8 -7.31 -0.74 5.44
N VAL A 9 -6.42 -1.30 6.27
CA VAL A 9 -5.04 -1.65 5.90
C VAL A 9 -4.79 -3.14 6.12
N LEU A 10 -4.11 -3.78 5.17
CA LEU A 10 -3.55 -5.12 5.27
C LEU A 10 -2.04 -5.10 5.07
N ASP A 11 -1.31 -5.75 5.97
CA ASP A 11 0.11 -6.02 5.79
C ASP A 11 0.29 -7.47 5.34
N LEU A 12 0.88 -7.68 4.15
CA LEU A 12 1.18 -9.00 3.60
C LEU A 12 2.64 -9.36 3.84
N ARG A 13 2.88 -10.58 4.29
CA ARG A 13 4.21 -11.19 4.34
C ARG A 13 4.13 -12.69 4.15
N HIS A 14 4.97 -13.25 3.27
CA HIS A 14 5.00 -14.68 2.95
C HIS A 14 3.62 -15.23 2.56
N GLY A 15 2.85 -14.44 1.75
CA GLY A 15 1.52 -14.80 1.29
C GLY A 15 0.43 -14.83 2.36
N ARG A 16 0.66 -14.23 3.52
CA ARG A 16 -0.27 -14.16 4.64
C ARG A 16 -0.43 -12.73 5.15
N VAL A 17 -1.57 -12.45 5.76
CA VAL A 17 -1.74 -11.20 6.51
C VAL A 17 -1.00 -11.32 7.84
N VAL A 18 -0.19 -10.33 8.15
CA VAL A 18 0.60 -10.26 9.38
C VAL A 18 0.20 -9.08 10.24
N ARG A 19 0.53 -9.16 11.52
CA ARG A 19 0.39 -8.03 12.43
C ARG A 19 1.71 -7.27 12.49
N ALA A 20 1.77 -6.12 11.83
CA ALA A 20 2.91 -5.24 11.94
C ALA A 20 3.02 -4.66 13.37
N ARG A 21 4.25 -4.63 13.89
CA ARG A 21 4.59 -3.97 15.15
C ARG A 21 5.72 -2.99 14.87
N ALA A 22 5.51 -1.72 15.15
CA ALA A 22 6.50 -0.68 14.92
C ALA A 22 7.87 -1.07 15.49
N GLY A 23 8.92 -1.02 14.66
CA GLY A 23 10.30 -1.31 15.04
C GLY A 23 10.69 -2.77 15.14
N GLN A 24 9.77 -3.74 15.01
CA GLN A 24 10.06 -5.18 15.17
C GLN A 24 9.87 -5.96 13.87
N ARG A 25 10.49 -5.51 12.78
CA ARG A 25 10.33 -6.08 11.42
C ARG A 25 10.57 -7.58 11.31
N GLN A 26 11.38 -8.18 12.21
CA GLN A 26 11.71 -9.62 12.20
C GLN A 26 10.67 -10.51 12.92
N SER A 27 9.71 -9.91 13.64
CA SER A 27 8.74 -10.64 14.47
C SER A 27 7.30 -10.57 13.96
N TYR A 28 7.09 -10.26 12.68
CA TYR A 28 5.74 -10.19 12.11
C TYR A 28 5.13 -11.59 12.01
N ALA A 29 4.27 -11.90 12.98
CA ALA A 29 3.52 -13.15 13.00
C ALA A 29 2.25 -13.04 12.16
N PRO A 30 1.74 -14.16 11.63
CA PRO A 30 0.40 -14.18 11.04
C PRO A 30 -0.63 -13.55 11.97
N ILE A 31 -1.56 -12.77 11.40
CA ILE A 31 -2.54 -12.05 12.19
C ILE A 31 -3.47 -13.02 12.93
N GLU A 32 -3.73 -12.73 14.20
CA GLU A 32 -4.81 -13.31 14.98
C GLU A 32 -5.85 -12.20 15.24
N THR A 33 -7.07 -12.39 14.79
CA THR A 33 -8.13 -11.40 14.89
C THR A 33 -9.48 -12.08 15.16
N PRO A 34 -10.38 -11.44 15.94
CA PRO A 34 -11.73 -11.94 16.13
C PRO A 34 -12.59 -11.84 14.86
N LEU A 35 -12.16 -11.07 13.85
CA LEU A 35 -12.93 -10.84 12.62
C LEU A 35 -12.98 -12.07 11.72
N ALA A 36 -11.92 -12.90 11.70
CA ALA A 36 -11.86 -14.11 10.88
C ALA A 36 -10.85 -15.11 11.45
N LYS A 37 -11.03 -16.38 11.10
CA LYS A 37 -10.04 -17.42 11.43
C LYS A 37 -8.90 -17.45 10.41
N GLY A 38 -7.68 -17.60 10.91
CA GLY A 38 -6.47 -17.70 10.09
C GLY A 38 -5.99 -16.34 9.59
N SER A 39 -5.10 -16.38 8.60
CA SER A 39 -4.39 -15.21 8.06
C SER A 39 -4.35 -15.20 6.52
N GLU A 40 -5.28 -15.91 5.88
CA GLU A 40 -5.40 -15.93 4.42
C GLU A 40 -5.89 -14.55 3.93
N PRO A 41 -5.19 -13.92 2.95
CA PRO A 41 -5.41 -12.53 2.58
C PRO A 41 -6.83 -12.19 2.16
N ALA A 42 -7.45 -12.98 1.29
CA ALA A 42 -8.81 -12.72 0.81
C ALA A 42 -9.86 -12.85 1.92
N THR A 43 -9.65 -13.79 2.84
CA THR A 43 -10.53 -13.99 4.00
C THR A 43 -10.45 -12.82 4.97
N ILE A 44 -9.26 -12.34 5.28
CA ILE A 44 -9.06 -11.18 6.15
C ILE A 44 -9.58 -9.90 5.48
N ALA A 45 -9.32 -9.71 4.19
CA ALA A 45 -9.80 -8.55 3.43
C ALA A 45 -11.33 -8.43 3.50
N ARG A 46 -12.07 -9.52 3.23
CA ARG A 46 -13.53 -9.54 3.34
C ARG A 46 -14.03 -9.22 4.75
N ALA A 47 -13.41 -9.83 5.75
CA ALA A 47 -13.80 -9.61 7.15
C ALA A 47 -13.55 -8.17 7.59
N LEU A 48 -12.42 -7.60 7.16
CA LEU A 48 -12.05 -6.22 7.45
C LEU A 48 -13.01 -5.22 6.79
N LEU A 49 -13.35 -5.45 5.51
CA LEU A 49 -14.31 -4.62 4.77
C LEU A 49 -15.76 -4.79 5.27
N ALA A 50 -16.12 -5.94 5.82
CA ALA A 50 -17.40 -6.13 6.49
C ALA A 50 -17.49 -5.32 7.79
N ALA A 51 -16.38 -5.20 8.53
CA ALA A 51 -16.29 -4.41 9.76
C ALA A 51 -16.11 -2.91 9.50
N CYS A 52 -15.42 -2.55 8.43
CA CYS A 52 -15.14 -1.18 8.01
C CYS A 52 -15.39 -1.04 6.50
N PRO A 53 -16.66 -0.84 6.08
CA PRO A 53 -17.01 -0.73 4.68
C PRO A 53 -16.40 0.53 4.03
N GLY A 54 -15.90 0.38 2.81
CA GLY A 54 -15.35 1.49 2.04
C GLY A 54 -15.00 1.08 0.61
N PRO A 55 -14.77 2.05 -0.28
CA PRO A 55 -14.44 1.78 -1.67
C PRO A 55 -12.97 1.38 -1.88
N THR A 56 -12.14 1.48 -0.85
CA THR A 56 -10.69 1.32 -0.94
C THR A 56 -10.15 0.43 0.17
N LEU A 57 -9.18 -0.41 -0.16
CA LEU A 57 -8.38 -1.21 0.76
C LEU A 57 -6.90 -0.94 0.48
N TYR A 58 -6.16 -0.55 1.50
CA TYR A 58 -4.71 -0.41 1.41
C TYR A 58 -4.03 -1.75 1.69
N VAL A 59 -3.07 -2.13 0.86
CA VAL A 59 -2.29 -3.36 0.99
C VAL A 59 -0.81 -3.03 0.95
N ALA A 60 -0.10 -3.29 2.04
CA ALA A 60 1.36 -3.21 2.09
C ALA A 60 1.95 -4.61 1.87
N ASP A 61 2.69 -4.79 0.79
CA ASP A 61 3.46 -6.01 0.50
C ASP A 61 4.85 -5.91 1.13
N LEU A 62 4.98 -6.44 2.33
CA LEU A 62 6.21 -6.32 3.11
C LEU A 62 7.38 -7.13 2.54
N ASP A 63 7.13 -8.21 1.79
CA ASP A 63 8.20 -8.94 1.10
C ASP A 63 8.79 -8.08 -0.02
N ALA A 64 7.94 -7.36 -0.77
CA ALA A 64 8.39 -6.43 -1.80
C ALA A 64 9.09 -5.21 -1.19
N ILE A 65 8.50 -4.57 -0.16
CA ILE A 65 9.04 -3.37 0.50
C ILE A 65 10.39 -3.65 1.17
N MET A 66 10.49 -4.76 1.90
CA MET A 66 11.66 -5.04 2.75
C MET A 66 12.76 -5.83 2.05
N ASP A 67 12.37 -6.76 1.19
CA ASP A 67 13.28 -7.73 0.57
C ASP A 67 13.50 -7.44 -0.93
N GLY A 68 12.86 -6.38 -1.47
CA GLY A 68 12.99 -6.00 -2.88
C GLY A 68 12.42 -7.04 -3.85
N ARG A 69 11.46 -7.83 -3.41
CA ARG A 69 10.79 -8.82 -4.26
C ARG A 69 9.79 -8.16 -5.19
N ALA A 70 9.39 -8.88 -6.23
CA ALA A 70 8.22 -8.49 -7.01
C ALA A 70 6.95 -8.56 -6.16
N PRO A 71 5.94 -7.71 -6.42
CA PRO A 71 4.66 -7.75 -5.71
C PRO A 71 4.00 -9.14 -5.77
N ASP A 72 3.37 -9.58 -4.68
CA ASP A 72 2.61 -10.83 -4.60
C ASP A 72 1.29 -10.72 -5.39
N LEU A 73 1.40 -10.68 -6.74
CA LEU A 73 0.24 -10.59 -7.62
C LEU A 73 -0.80 -11.68 -7.35
N PRO A 74 -0.43 -12.95 -7.08
CA PRO A 74 -1.41 -13.98 -6.73
C PRO A 74 -2.22 -13.67 -5.47
N ALA A 75 -1.63 -13.09 -4.44
CA ALA A 75 -2.36 -12.67 -3.24
C ALA A 75 -3.29 -11.50 -3.53
N LEU A 76 -2.81 -10.50 -4.28
CA LEU A 76 -3.60 -9.33 -4.69
C LEU A 76 -4.80 -9.74 -5.58
N GLU A 77 -4.62 -10.69 -6.51
CA GLU A 77 -5.71 -11.25 -7.31
C GLU A 77 -6.78 -11.92 -6.46
N ARG A 78 -6.37 -12.72 -5.46
CA ARG A 78 -7.33 -13.36 -4.55
C ARG A 78 -8.14 -12.33 -3.77
N ILE A 79 -7.48 -11.27 -3.28
CA ILE A 79 -8.14 -10.17 -2.58
C ILE A 79 -9.14 -9.47 -3.51
N ALA A 80 -8.72 -9.08 -4.71
CA ALA A 80 -9.56 -8.38 -5.68
C ALA A 80 -10.81 -9.19 -6.07
N ARG A 81 -10.65 -10.49 -6.29
CA ARG A 81 -11.77 -11.41 -6.59
C ARG A 81 -12.73 -11.57 -5.40
N ALA A 82 -12.21 -11.56 -4.19
CA ALA A 82 -13.01 -11.72 -2.96
C ALA A 82 -13.75 -10.44 -2.54
N CYS A 83 -13.29 -9.28 -3.02
CA CYS A 83 -13.79 -7.97 -2.66
C CYS A 83 -14.15 -7.16 -3.94
N PRO A 84 -15.16 -7.63 -4.73
CA PRO A 84 -15.52 -6.96 -5.98
C PRO A 84 -16.02 -5.54 -5.71
N GLY A 85 -15.59 -4.59 -6.56
CA GLY A 85 -15.95 -3.18 -6.43
C GLY A 85 -15.09 -2.37 -5.45
N VAL A 86 -14.13 -3.00 -4.77
CA VAL A 86 -13.16 -2.32 -3.90
C VAL A 86 -11.88 -2.09 -4.66
N GLY A 87 -11.40 -0.83 -4.69
CA GLY A 87 -10.10 -0.47 -5.25
C GLY A 87 -8.97 -0.83 -4.31
N LEU A 88 -7.88 -1.40 -4.82
CA LEU A 88 -6.68 -1.66 -4.03
C LEU A 88 -5.68 -0.51 -4.18
N TRP A 89 -5.18 0.00 -3.07
CA TRP A 89 -3.97 0.82 -3.01
C TRP A 89 -2.83 -0.07 -2.55
N VAL A 90 -1.83 -0.27 -3.40
CA VAL A 90 -0.79 -1.28 -3.16
C VAL A 90 0.56 -0.61 -2.99
N ASP A 91 1.12 -0.73 -1.80
CA ASP A 91 2.51 -0.38 -1.52
C ASP A 91 3.37 -1.64 -1.61
N ALA A 92 4.29 -1.65 -2.55
CA ALA A 92 5.27 -2.71 -2.76
C ALA A 92 6.70 -2.14 -2.91
N GLY A 93 6.95 -0.97 -2.31
CA GLY A 93 8.27 -0.33 -2.33
C GLY A 93 8.72 0.09 -3.73
N PHE A 94 7.81 0.50 -4.59
CA PHE A 94 8.12 0.91 -5.96
C PHE A 94 9.16 2.04 -6.01
N SER A 95 10.29 1.78 -6.63
CA SER A 95 11.43 2.72 -6.73
C SER A 95 11.94 2.93 -8.15
N ASP A 96 11.46 2.14 -9.11
CA ASP A 96 11.84 2.22 -10.52
C ASP A 96 10.64 2.10 -11.46
N ALA A 97 10.83 2.59 -12.68
CA ALA A 97 9.77 2.65 -13.68
C ALA A 97 9.34 1.25 -14.19
N ALA A 98 10.28 0.31 -14.30
CA ALA A 98 9.99 -1.00 -14.90
C ALA A 98 9.09 -1.86 -13.99
N GLY A 99 9.42 -1.94 -12.70
CA GLY A 99 8.61 -2.66 -11.71
C GLY A 99 7.22 -2.06 -11.57
N LEU A 100 7.13 -0.73 -11.67
CA LEU A 100 5.88 -0.02 -11.58
C LEU A 100 5.01 -0.20 -12.83
N GLU A 101 5.58 -0.12 -14.04
CA GLU A 101 4.86 -0.38 -15.30
C GLU A 101 4.30 -1.81 -15.31
N ALA A 102 5.12 -2.80 -14.91
CA ALA A 102 4.67 -4.19 -14.79
C ALA A 102 3.50 -4.36 -13.80
N PHE A 103 3.51 -3.60 -12.69
CA PHE A 103 2.39 -3.60 -11.75
C PHE A 103 1.13 -2.95 -12.35
N LEU A 104 1.27 -1.80 -12.99
CA LEU A 104 0.15 -1.09 -13.64
C LEU A 104 -0.49 -1.96 -14.74
N ASP A 105 0.32 -2.67 -15.52
CA ASP A 105 -0.16 -3.60 -16.56
C ASP A 105 -0.98 -4.76 -15.99
N SER A 106 -0.75 -5.13 -14.72
CA SER A 106 -1.55 -6.16 -14.05
C SER A 106 -3.00 -5.76 -13.81
N GLY A 107 -3.29 -4.46 -13.74
CA GLY A 107 -4.62 -3.92 -13.45
C GLY A 107 -5.14 -4.21 -12.02
N LEU A 108 -4.28 -4.66 -11.10
CA LEU A 108 -4.69 -5.11 -9.76
C LEU A 108 -4.88 -4.00 -8.74
N GLY A 109 -4.61 -2.74 -9.11
CA GLY A 109 -4.82 -1.61 -8.22
C GLY A 109 -4.00 -0.38 -8.59
N ARG A 110 -4.05 0.62 -7.72
CA ARG A 110 -3.21 1.82 -7.82
C ARG A 110 -1.95 1.64 -6.98
N PRO A 111 -0.77 1.87 -7.54
CA PRO A 111 0.47 1.80 -6.77
C PRO A 111 0.54 2.95 -5.77
N VAL A 112 1.01 2.66 -4.57
CA VAL A 112 1.43 3.66 -3.59
C VAL A 112 2.93 3.87 -3.72
N ILE A 113 3.34 5.12 -3.90
CA ILE A 113 4.75 5.51 -4.03
C ILE A 113 5.17 6.19 -2.74
N GLY A 114 5.98 5.52 -1.93
CA GLY A 114 6.56 6.08 -0.72
C GLY A 114 7.68 7.06 -1.05
N SER A 115 7.68 8.24 -0.43
CA SER A 115 8.73 9.23 -0.62
C SER A 115 10.11 8.71 -0.21
N GLU A 116 10.16 7.86 0.83
CA GLU A 116 11.42 7.24 1.30
C GLU A 116 12.09 6.35 0.26
N SER A 117 11.30 5.77 -0.66
CA SER A 117 11.80 4.88 -1.72
C SER A 117 12.28 5.64 -2.97
N GLN A 118 12.10 6.97 -3.02
CA GLN A 118 12.42 7.78 -4.19
C GLN A 118 13.77 8.47 -4.06
N ARG A 119 14.46 8.63 -5.19
CA ARG A 119 15.70 9.43 -5.29
C ARG A 119 15.41 10.88 -5.67
N ASP A 120 14.34 11.11 -6.40
CA ASP A 120 13.87 12.42 -6.87
C ASP A 120 12.35 12.38 -7.19
N ALA A 121 11.79 13.50 -7.66
CA ALA A 121 10.38 13.62 -7.95
C ALA A 121 9.96 13.11 -9.36
N ARG A 122 10.89 12.63 -10.19
CA ARG A 122 10.61 12.33 -11.62
C ARG A 122 9.58 11.24 -11.81
N LEU A 123 9.65 10.17 -11.01
CA LEU A 123 8.70 9.06 -11.11
C LEU A 123 7.28 9.51 -10.73
N VAL A 124 7.18 10.27 -9.64
CA VAL A 124 5.90 10.85 -9.17
C VAL A 124 5.31 11.79 -10.23
N ALA A 125 6.12 12.70 -10.78
CA ALA A 125 5.68 13.64 -11.82
C ALA A 125 5.24 12.93 -13.11
N ARG A 126 5.89 11.83 -13.49
CA ARG A 126 5.54 11.02 -14.67
C ARG A 126 4.21 10.31 -14.53
N LEU A 127 3.90 9.79 -13.35
CA LEU A 127 2.71 8.97 -13.11
C LEU A 127 1.46 9.81 -12.85
N GLY A 128 1.62 10.96 -12.22
CA GLY A 128 0.51 11.84 -11.90
C GLY A 128 -0.61 11.10 -11.15
N GLN A 129 -1.82 11.13 -11.70
CA GLN A 129 -3.02 10.58 -11.06
C GLN A 129 -3.12 9.03 -11.06
N GLN A 130 -2.18 8.34 -11.72
CA GLN A 130 -2.20 6.87 -11.77
C GLN A 130 -1.73 6.21 -10.48
N MET A 131 -1.21 6.99 -9.54
CA MET A 131 -0.66 6.52 -8.27
C MET A 131 -1.25 7.26 -7.07
N VAL A 132 -0.88 6.80 -5.88
CA VAL A 132 -1.06 7.47 -4.59
C VAL A 132 0.33 7.82 -4.06
N LEU A 133 0.53 9.03 -3.58
CA LEU A 133 1.80 9.44 -2.97
C LEU A 133 1.75 9.27 -1.46
N SER A 134 2.71 8.54 -0.89
CA SER A 134 2.95 8.52 0.55
C SER A 134 4.11 9.45 0.90
N LEU A 135 3.84 10.45 1.73
CA LEU A 135 4.84 11.36 2.30
C LEU A 135 5.29 10.79 3.65
N ASP A 136 6.40 10.10 3.63
CA ASP A 136 6.90 9.34 4.77
C ASP A 136 7.73 10.21 5.72
N SER A 137 7.57 9.98 7.02
CA SER A 137 8.34 10.67 8.05
C SER A 137 8.70 9.74 9.21
N ARG A 138 9.76 10.07 9.93
CA ARG A 138 10.15 9.42 11.18
C ARG A 138 10.27 10.47 12.27
N GLY A 139 9.23 10.58 13.08
CA GLY A 139 9.12 11.72 14.01
C GLY A 139 9.02 13.04 13.25
N SER A 140 9.96 13.96 13.45
CA SER A 140 10.02 15.24 12.72
C SER A 140 10.83 15.19 11.42
N GLU A 141 11.49 14.08 11.14
CA GLU A 141 12.31 13.91 9.94
C GLU A 141 11.45 13.47 8.75
N ARG A 142 11.47 14.23 7.65
CA ARG A 142 10.84 13.87 6.39
C ARG A 142 11.77 12.95 5.59
N LEU A 143 11.25 11.81 5.12
CA LEU A 143 12.02 10.81 4.40
C LEU A 143 11.88 10.98 2.89
N GLY A 144 13.00 10.88 2.18
CA GLY A 144 13.06 11.01 0.73
C GLY A 144 13.35 12.43 0.22
N PRO A 145 13.14 12.69 -1.08
CA PRO A 145 13.48 13.96 -1.69
C PRO A 145 12.70 15.14 -1.11
N ALA A 146 13.41 16.21 -0.74
CA ALA A 146 12.79 17.44 -0.20
C ALA A 146 11.73 18.03 -1.17
N ALA A 147 11.92 17.90 -2.48
CA ALA A 147 11.00 18.40 -3.48
C ALA A 147 9.60 17.77 -3.38
N LEU A 148 9.50 16.49 -3.00
CA LEU A 148 8.21 15.81 -2.82
C LEU A 148 7.44 16.37 -1.61
N HIS A 149 8.13 16.79 -0.56
CA HIS A 149 7.50 17.34 0.64
C HIS A 149 7.22 18.84 0.56
N ALA A 150 7.94 19.56 -0.29
CA ALA A 150 7.88 21.01 -0.36
C ALA A 150 6.98 21.55 -1.47
N ASP A 151 6.70 20.76 -2.49
CA ASP A 151 6.03 21.24 -3.70
C ASP A 151 4.84 20.37 -4.10
N ALA A 152 3.66 20.80 -3.69
CA ALA A 152 2.39 20.13 -3.99
C ALA A 152 2.05 20.06 -5.48
N ARG A 153 2.74 20.78 -6.37
CA ARG A 153 2.55 20.68 -7.84
C ARG A 153 2.91 19.29 -8.39
N HIS A 154 3.68 18.52 -7.65
CA HIS A 154 4.02 17.14 -7.99
C HIS A 154 3.05 16.11 -7.42
N TRP A 155 2.10 16.52 -6.59
CA TRP A 155 1.22 15.60 -5.89
C TRP A 155 0.06 15.13 -6.77
N PRO A 156 -0.32 13.85 -6.71
CA PRO A 156 -1.61 13.38 -7.22
C PRO A 156 -2.75 13.87 -6.30
N ASP A 157 -3.99 13.57 -6.69
CA ASP A 157 -5.17 13.91 -5.87
C ASP A 157 -5.18 13.16 -4.52
N ASP A 158 -4.64 11.93 -4.50
CA ASP A 158 -4.57 11.11 -3.29
C ASP A 158 -3.16 11.13 -2.71
N VAL A 159 -3.04 11.70 -1.51
CA VAL A 159 -1.77 11.79 -0.76
C VAL A 159 -1.97 11.24 0.65
N ILE A 160 -1.06 10.40 1.08
CA ILE A 160 -0.98 9.86 2.44
C ILE A 160 0.12 10.63 3.18
N ALA A 161 -0.12 11.04 4.41
CA ALA A 161 0.90 11.53 5.33
C ALA A 161 1.16 10.45 6.39
N MET A 162 2.39 9.95 6.44
CA MET A 162 2.75 8.80 7.26
C MET A 162 3.98 9.09 8.14
#